data_3b97d7fed6c50c24dbfa9932ff4a5a2a
#
_entry.id   3b97d7fed6c50c24dbfa9932ff4a5a2a
#
_cell.length_a   1.000
_cell.length_b   1.000
_cell.length_c   1.000
_cell.angle_alpha   90.00
_cell.angle_beta   90.00
_cell.angle_gamma   90.00
#
_symmetry.space_group_name_H-M   'P 1'
#
loop_
_entity.id
_entity.type
_entity.pdbx_description
1 polymer ?
#
loop_
_entity_poly.entity_id
_entity_poly.type
_entity_poly.pdbx_seq_one_letter_code
_entity_poly.pdbx_strand_id
1 'polypeptide(L)'
;MVNYYAQDCPEALFAAKEASKDMANPKSSSWVKLKRLVRFLIGREAVVWRYEWQDEGQVVWVYSDSDWGGDRADRRSTTGGAIMFGKHCWRAWDSTQGAVALSSAEAQFYAMVERTQRGKRAVTVAEELGVRLGGGGLV
;
A
#
# COMPACT_ATOMS: atom_id res chain seq x y z
N MET A 1 15.32 4.04 -6.71
CA MET A 1 14.85 3.28 -7.89
C MET A 1 13.86 2.17 -7.50
N VAL A 2 14.18 1.26 -6.57
CA VAL A 2 13.28 0.15 -6.16
C VAL A 2 11.92 0.64 -5.67
N ASN A 3 11.87 1.68 -4.83
CA ASN A 3 10.61 2.26 -4.34
C ASN A 3 9.75 2.87 -5.45
N TYR A 4 10.39 3.38 -6.50
CA TYR A 4 9.68 3.91 -7.66
C TYR A 4 8.99 2.77 -8.44
N TYR A 5 9.72 1.70 -8.72
CA TYR A 5 9.15 0.52 -9.36
C TYR A 5 8.01 -0.12 -8.55
N ALA A 6 8.16 -0.14 -7.22
CA ALA A 6 7.17 -0.73 -6.34
C ALA A 6 5.81 0.00 -6.34
N GLN A 7 5.75 1.26 -6.77
CA GLN A 7 4.47 1.99 -6.89
C GLN A 7 3.56 1.37 -7.96
N ASP A 8 4.17 0.85 -9.02
CA ASP A 8 3.45 0.18 -10.11
C ASP A 8 3.35 -1.34 -9.94
N CYS A 9 4.04 -1.90 -8.93
CA CYS A 9 4.07 -3.33 -8.63
C CYS A 9 3.69 -3.58 -7.16
N PRO A 10 2.40 -3.71 -6.81
CA PRO A 10 1.93 -3.89 -5.43
C PRO A 10 2.58 -5.07 -4.71
N GLU A 11 2.89 -6.13 -5.44
CA GLU A 11 3.54 -7.33 -4.89
C GLU A 11 4.97 -7.06 -4.39
N ALA A 12 5.62 -6.01 -4.89
CA ALA A 12 6.96 -5.59 -4.49
C ALA A 12 6.97 -4.54 -3.37
N LEU A 13 5.82 -3.93 -3.02
CA LEU A 13 5.72 -2.80 -2.07
C LEU A 13 6.39 -3.12 -0.74
N PHE A 14 5.98 -4.19 -0.08
CA PHE A 14 6.53 -4.59 1.21
C PHE A 14 8.04 -4.88 1.13
N ALA A 15 8.47 -5.64 0.13
CA ALA A 15 9.88 -5.99 -0.03
C ALA A 15 10.76 -4.76 -0.34
N ALA A 16 10.25 -3.83 -1.13
CA ALA A 16 10.91 -2.57 -1.43
C ALA A 16 11.04 -1.69 -0.18
N LYS A 17 9.98 -1.56 0.61
CA LYS A 17 9.99 -0.86 1.89
C LYS A 17 11.02 -1.45 2.84
N GLU A 18 11.00 -2.78 3.02
CA GLU A 18 11.95 -3.47 3.91
C GLU A 18 13.41 -3.35 3.45
N ALA A 19 13.67 -3.34 2.15
CA ALA A 19 15.01 -3.09 1.62
C ALA A 19 15.44 -1.64 1.84
N SER A 20 14.50 -0.69 1.79
CA SER A 20 14.78 0.75 1.95
C SER A 20 15.08 1.17 3.39
N LYS A 21 14.59 0.44 4.39
CA LYS A 21 14.87 0.74 5.81
C LYS A 21 16.37 0.77 6.13
N ASP A 22 17.13 -0.09 5.48
CA ASP A 22 18.55 -0.27 5.75
C ASP A 22 19.47 0.64 4.89
N MET A 23 18.91 1.52 4.03
CA MET A 23 19.70 2.30 3.07
C MET A 23 20.72 3.24 3.71
N ALA A 24 20.39 3.82 4.88
CA ALA A 24 21.28 4.74 5.58
C ALA A 24 22.44 4.00 6.29
N ASN A 25 22.24 2.75 6.67
CA ASN A 25 23.27 1.92 7.33
C ASN A 25 23.13 0.46 6.87
N PRO A 26 23.63 0.13 5.67
CA PRO A 26 23.44 -1.17 5.06
C PRO A 26 24.21 -2.27 5.81
N LYS A 27 23.53 -3.38 6.06
CA LYS A 27 24.08 -4.59 6.69
C LYS A 27 24.20 -5.72 5.66
N SER A 28 24.95 -6.77 5.98
CA SER A 28 25.00 -7.97 5.12
C SER A 28 23.62 -8.58 4.89
N SER A 29 22.72 -8.51 5.87
CA SER A 29 21.33 -8.94 5.74
C SER A 29 20.53 -8.11 4.73
N SER A 30 20.83 -6.81 4.61
CA SER A 30 20.18 -5.91 3.66
C SER A 30 20.48 -6.32 2.22
N TRP A 31 21.71 -6.80 1.97
CA TRP A 31 22.09 -7.35 0.67
C TRP A 31 21.30 -8.62 0.31
N VAL A 32 21.02 -9.48 1.30
CA VAL A 32 20.19 -10.67 1.09
C VAL A 32 18.76 -10.30 0.72
N LYS A 33 18.16 -9.31 1.41
CA LYS A 33 16.83 -8.78 1.09
C LYS A 33 16.78 -8.24 -0.34
N LEU A 34 17.76 -7.42 -0.70
CA LEU A 34 17.86 -6.84 -2.05
C LEU A 34 18.02 -7.91 -3.14
N LYS A 35 18.87 -8.90 -2.92
CA LYS A 35 19.01 -10.03 -3.87
C LYS A 35 17.71 -10.79 -4.08
N ARG A 36 16.93 -11.03 -3.02
CA ARG A 36 15.64 -11.72 -3.12
C ARG A 36 14.67 -10.90 -3.97
N LEU A 37 14.60 -9.60 -3.73
CA LEU A 37 13.75 -8.70 -4.51
C LEU A 37 14.18 -8.67 -5.99
N VAL A 38 15.46 -8.52 -6.27
CA VAL A 38 15.98 -8.53 -7.65
C VAL A 38 15.66 -9.86 -8.35
N ARG A 39 15.83 -11.00 -7.68
CA ARG A 39 15.48 -12.30 -8.25
C ARG A 39 14.00 -12.44 -8.56
N PHE A 40 13.14 -11.88 -7.71
CA PHE A 40 11.70 -11.82 -7.97
C PHE A 40 11.40 -10.99 -9.23
N LEU A 41 12.12 -9.89 -9.44
CA LEU A 41 11.92 -8.99 -10.57
C LEU A 41 12.48 -9.56 -11.90
N ILE A 42 13.55 -10.36 -11.88
CA ILE A 42 14.15 -10.94 -13.09
C ILE A 42 13.15 -11.77 -13.90
N GLY A 43 12.20 -12.43 -13.23
CA GLY A 43 11.15 -13.21 -13.90
C GLY A 43 9.91 -12.40 -14.30
N ARG A 44 9.93 -11.07 -14.14
CA ARG A 44 8.79 -10.18 -14.33
C ARG A 44 9.20 -8.92 -15.08
N GLU A 45 9.28 -9.04 -16.39
CA GLU A 45 9.73 -7.94 -17.25
C GLU A 45 8.70 -6.81 -17.32
N ALA A 46 7.41 -7.12 -17.08
CA ALA A 46 6.33 -6.14 -17.11
C ALA A 46 5.25 -6.46 -16.09
N VAL A 47 4.61 -5.42 -15.58
CA VAL A 47 3.35 -5.50 -14.83
C VAL A 47 2.24 -5.00 -15.73
N VAL A 48 1.24 -5.83 -15.97
CA VAL A 48 0.10 -5.47 -16.82
C VAL A 48 -1.09 -5.15 -15.92
N TRP A 49 -1.51 -3.91 -15.93
CA TRP A 49 -2.74 -3.47 -15.31
C TRP A 49 -3.85 -3.51 -16.36
N ARG A 50 -4.90 -4.28 -16.10
CA ARG A 50 -6.06 -4.34 -16.97
C ARG A 50 -7.20 -3.51 -16.36
N TYR A 51 -7.63 -2.48 -17.09
CA TYR A 51 -8.78 -1.65 -16.75
C TYR A 51 -9.87 -1.95 -17.73
N GLU A 52 -10.78 -2.84 -17.34
CA GLU A 52 -11.94 -3.19 -18.17
C GLU A 52 -12.98 -2.08 -18.09
N TRP A 53 -13.83 -2.00 -19.09
CA TRP A 53 -14.95 -1.05 -19.04
C TRP A 53 -15.84 -1.34 -17.84
N GLN A 54 -16.28 -0.29 -17.16
CA GLN A 54 -17.28 -0.34 -16.11
C GLN A 54 -18.19 0.88 -16.21
N ASP A 55 -19.45 0.73 -15.77
CA ASP A 55 -20.43 1.80 -15.80
C ASP A 55 -20.03 2.97 -14.90
N GLU A 56 -20.63 4.14 -15.17
CA GLU A 56 -20.46 5.31 -14.29
C GLU A 56 -21.08 5.07 -12.91
N GLY A 57 -20.69 5.91 -11.94
CA GLY A 57 -21.25 5.87 -10.59
C GLY A 57 -20.65 4.77 -9.70
N GLN A 58 -19.44 4.33 -10.01
CA GLN A 58 -18.74 3.35 -9.17
C GLN A 58 -18.42 3.89 -7.76
N VAL A 59 -18.40 2.96 -6.82
CA VAL A 59 -18.06 3.25 -5.42
C VAL A 59 -16.55 3.16 -5.23
N VAL A 60 -16.00 4.05 -4.41
CA VAL A 60 -14.61 3.96 -3.95
C VAL A 60 -14.57 3.05 -2.72
N TRP A 61 -13.90 1.92 -2.86
CA TRP A 61 -13.64 0.99 -1.77
C TRP A 61 -12.21 1.16 -1.28
N VAL A 62 -12.03 1.25 0.03
CA VAL A 62 -10.69 1.36 0.61
C VAL A 62 -10.50 0.24 1.61
N TYR A 63 -9.56 -0.64 1.32
CA TYR A 63 -9.17 -1.75 2.18
C TYR A 63 -7.91 -1.40 2.94
N SER A 64 -7.83 -1.77 4.19
CA SER A 64 -6.60 -1.71 4.97
C SER A 64 -6.51 -2.84 5.96
N ASP A 65 -5.30 -3.24 6.23
CA ASP A 65 -4.96 -4.23 7.25
C ASP A 65 -3.65 -3.81 7.93
N SER A 66 -3.40 -4.29 9.13
CA SER A 66 -2.12 -4.07 9.78
C SER A 66 -1.61 -5.31 10.48
N ASP A 67 -0.30 -5.56 10.38
CA ASP A 67 0.38 -6.46 11.29
C ASP A 67 0.48 -5.81 12.68
N TRP A 68 0.72 -6.61 13.70
CA TRP A 68 1.02 -6.09 15.02
C TRP A 68 2.49 -6.33 15.38
N GLY A 69 3.26 -5.22 15.47
CA GLY A 69 4.66 -5.26 15.86
C GLY A 69 5.52 -6.13 14.94
N GLY A 70 5.23 -6.13 13.63
CA GLY A 70 5.91 -6.97 12.64
C GLY A 70 7.38 -6.61 12.47
N ASP A 71 7.77 -5.37 12.71
CA ASP A 71 9.17 -4.99 12.78
C ASP A 71 9.78 -5.43 14.12
N ARG A 72 10.71 -6.37 14.06
CA ARG A 72 11.35 -6.92 15.26
C ARG A 72 12.35 -5.95 15.91
N ALA A 73 12.83 -4.94 15.19
CA ALA A 73 13.84 -4.01 15.69
C ALA A 73 13.21 -2.89 16.52
N ASP A 74 12.14 -2.27 16.04
CA ASP A 74 11.48 -1.14 16.69
C ASP A 74 10.04 -1.43 17.14
N ARG A 75 9.55 -2.65 16.90
CA ARG A 75 8.20 -3.12 17.24
C ARG A 75 7.07 -2.33 16.59
N ARG A 76 7.35 -1.57 15.55
CA ARG A 76 6.33 -0.86 14.79
C ARG A 76 5.55 -1.80 13.89
N SER A 77 4.29 -1.50 13.76
CA SER A 77 3.38 -2.18 12.86
C SER A 77 3.48 -1.63 11.45
N THR A 78 3.12 -2.45 10.48
CA THR A 78 2.96 -2.05 9.09
C THR A 78 1.48 -1.99 8.75
N THR A 79 1.06 -0.92 8.10
CA THR A 79 -0.26 -0.81 7.49
C THR A 79 -0.13 -1.05 6.00
N GLY A 80 -0.86 -2.03 5.49
CA GLY A 80 -1.08 -2.25 4.06
C GLY A 80 -2.49 -1.88 3.64
N GLY A 81 -2.69 -1.52 2.38
CA GLY A 81 -4.03 -1.28 1.89
C GLY A 81 -4.12 -1.07 0.39
N ALA A 82 -5.35 -0.97 -0.08
CA ALA A 82 -5.67 -0.72 -1.47
C ALA A 82 -6.90 0.17 -1.61
N ILE A 83 -6.88 1.03 -2.61
CA ILE A 83 -8.02 1.83 -3.06
C ILE A 83 -8.52 1.23 -4.35
N MET A 84 -9.79 0.83 -4.35
CA MET A 84 -10.47 0.31 -5.51
C MET A 84 -11.48 1.33 -6.00
N PHE A 85 -11.56 1.50 -7.31
CA PHE A 85 -12.61 2.23 -7.99
C PHE A 85 -13.45 1.22 -8.79
N GLY A 86 -14.59 0.85 -8.25
CA GLY A 86 -15.35 -0.30 -8.76
C GLY A 86 -14.49 -1.56 -8.73
N LYS A 87 -14.24 -2.15 -9.90
CA LYS A 87 -13.42 -3.37 -10.09
C LYS A 87 -11.91 -3.08 -10.17
N HIS A 88 -11.52 -1.82 -10.31
CA HIS A 88 -10.13 -1.45 -10.59
C HIS A 88 -9.38 -1.10 -9.32
N CYS A 89 -8.19 -1.69 -9.13
CA CYS A 89 -7.26 -1.22 -8.13
C CYS A 89 -6.60 0.07 -8.63
N TRP A 90 -6.96 1.19 -8.01
CA TRP A 90 -6.39 2.48 -8.36
C TRP A 90 -5.02 2.66 -7.70
N ARG A 91 -4.89 2.27 -6.44
CA ARG A 91 -3.65 2.40 -5.70
C ARG A 91 -3.55 1.35 -4.60
N ALA A 92 -2.37 0.78 -4.46
CA ALA A 92 -1.99 0.03 -3.27
C ALA A 92 -0.91 0.79 -2.49
N TRP A 93 -0.79 0.53 -1.20
CA TRP A 93 0.27 1.12 -0.36
C TRP A 93 0.69 0.17 0.75
N ASP A 94 1.85 0.47 1.28
CA ASP A 94 2.46 -0.15 2.44
C ASP A 94 3.20 0.94 3.22
N SER A 95 2.91 1.09 4.51
CA SER A 95 3.50 2.11 5.36
C SER A 95 3.82 1.58 6.75
N THR A 96 4.93 2.04 7.33
CA THR A 96 5.25 1.77 8.73
C THR A 96 4.50 2.77 9.60
N GLN A 97 3.79 2.29 10.62
CA GLN A 97 3.09 3.15 11.57
C GLN A 97 4.07 4.02 12.36
N GLY A 98 3.66 5.26 12.63
CA GLY A 98 4.49 6.22 13.35
C GLY A 98 4.68 5.90 14.83
N ALA A 99 3.70 5.23 15.45
CA ALA A 99 3.70 4.82 16.83
C ALA A 99 3.83 3.29 16.98
N VAL A 100 4.27 2.84 18.13
CA VAL A 100 4.25 1.42 18.51
C VAL A 100 2.89 1.12 19.14
N ALA A 101 2.11 0.27 18.50
CA ALA A 101 0.81 -0.14 18.99
C ALA A 101 0.94 -1.13 20.15
N LEU A 102 0.17 -0.93 21.20
CA LEU A 102 0.17 -1.78 22.40
C LEU A 102 -0.64 -3.07 22.22
N SER A 103 -1.50 -3.10 21.21
CA SER A 103 -2.32 -4.26 20.85
C SER A 103 -2.56 -4.35 19.34
N SER A 104 -3.00 -5.51 18.88
CA SER A 104 -3.43 -5.68 17.49
C SER A 104 -4.62 -4.77 17.13
N ALA A 105 -5.54 -4.58 18.07
CA ALA A 105 -6.69 -3.68 17.89
C ALA A 105 -6.26 -2.22 17.69
N GLU A 106 -5.26 -1.75 18.43
CA GLU A 106 -4.72 -0.42 18.29
C GLU A 106 -4.00 -0.26 16.94
N ALA A 107 -3.22 -1.26 16.51
CA ALA A 107 -2.59 -1.27 15.20
C ALA A 107 -3.64 -1.19 14.08
N GLN A 108 -4.73 -1.94 14.18
CA GLN A 108 -5.85 -1.86 13.23
C GLN A 108 -6.54 -0.48 13.27
N PHE A 109 -6.68 0.12 14.44
CA PHE A 109 -7.25 1.47 14.56
C PHE A 109 -6.40 2.50 13.77
N TYR A 110 -5.06 2.46 13.91
CA TYR A 110 -4.18 3.33 13.11
C TYR A 110 -4.33 3.07 11.61
N ALA A 111 -4.47 1.81 11.19
CA ALA A 111 -4.72 1.47 9.79
C ALA A 111 -6.05 2.03 9.29
N MET A 112 -7.11 2.01 10.11
CA MET A 112 -8.42 2.60 9.79
C MET A 112 -8.34 4.13 9.63
N VAL A 113 -7.59 4.81 10.47
CA VAL A 113 -7.37 6.27 10.35
C VAL A 113 -6.67 6.59 9.04
N GLU A 114 -5.58 5.88 8.72
CA GLU A 114 -4.83 6.07 7.46
C GLU A 114 -5.72 5.77 6.25
N ARG A 115 -6.48 4.67 6.28
CA ARG A 115 -7.47 4.31 5.26
C ARG A 115 -8.43 5.46 4.98
N THR A 116 -9.03 6.02 6.02
CA THR A 116 -10.01 7.10 5.90
C THR A 116 -9.39 8.35 5.26
N GLN A 117 -8.19 8.72 5.66
CA GLN A 117 -7.48 9.87 5.07
C GLN A 117 -7.18 9.65 3.58
N ARG A 118 -6.70 8.46 3.22
CA ARG A 118 -6.39 8.12 1.82
C ARG A 118 -7.65 8.05 0.98
N GLY A 119 -8.72 7.45 1.51
CA GLY A 119 -10.01 7.37 0.85
C GLY A 119 -10.62 8.75 0.57
N LYS A 120 -10.61 9.65 1.55
CA LYS A 120 -11.08 11.03 1.35
C LYS A 120 -10.31 11.73 0.23
N ARG A 121 -8.98 11.63 0.22
CA ARG A 121 -8.16 12.21 -0.86
C ARG A 121 -8.52 11.61 -2.22
N ALA A 122 -8.76 10.30 -2.29
CA ALA A 122 -9.14 9.63 -3.52
C ALA A 122 -10.49 10.14 -4.05
N VAL A 123 -11.47 10.30 -3.18
CA VAL A 123 -12.78 10.87 -3.52
C VAL A 123 -12.62 12.30 -4.04
N THR A 124 -11.90 13.17 -3.32
CA THR A 124 -11.66 14.55 -3.75
C THR A 124 -11.02 14.63 -5.14
N VAL A 125 -9.98 13.82 -5.39
CA VAL A 125 -9.33 13.79 -6.71
C VAL A 125 -10.29 13.31 -7.80
N ALA A 126 -11.11 12.28 -7.54
CA ALA A 126 -12.10 11.82 -8.50
C ALA A 126 -13.13 12.91 -8.83
N GLU A 127 -13.62 13.64 -7.82
CA GLU A 127 -14.56 14.75 -7.99
C GLU A 127 -13.93 15.90 -8.80
N GLU A 128 -12.69 16.29 -8.49
CA GLU A 128 -11.95 17.31 -9.25
C GLU A 128 -11.74 16.94 -10.72
N LEU A 129 -11.59 15.63 -11.01
CA LEU A 129 -11.51 15.11 -12.38
C LEU A 129 -12.87 14.96 -13.06
N GLY A 130 -13.97 15.35 -12.40
CA GLY A 130 -15.32 15.24 -12.93
C GLY A 130 -15.88 13.83 -12.98
N VAL A 131 -15.26 12.89 -12.26
CA VAL A 131 -15.73 11.50 -12.17
C VAL A 131 -16.94 11.45 -11.23
N ARG A 132 -18.07 10.97 -11.74
CA ARG A 132 -19.27 10.77 -10.92
C ARG A 132 -19.10 9.53 -10.06
N LEU A 133 -19.03 9.71 -8.75
CA LEU A 133 -19.03 8.62 -7.79
C LEU A 133 -20.47 8.22 -7.47
N GLY A 134 -20.73 6.93 -7.42
CA GLY A 134 -21.98 6.39 -6.87
C GLY A 134 -22.02 6.73 -5.38
N GLY A 135 -23.21 7.15 -4.89
CA GLY A 135 -23.42 7.49 -3.49
C GLY A 135 -23.02 6.33 -2.57
N GLY A 136 -21.83 6.38 -2.04
CA GLY A 136 -21.29 5.32 -1.20
C GLY A 136 -20.22 5.88 -0.30
N GLY A 137 -20.36 5.59 0.96
CA GLY A 137 -19.38 5.93 1.94
C GLY A 137 -18.08 5.13 1.75
N LEU A 138 -17.03 5.58 2.42
CA LEU A 138 -15.84 4.80 2.75
C LEU A 138 -16.29 3.57 3.55
N VAL A 139 -16.09 2.38 3.01
CA VAL A 139 -16.33 1.11 3.70
C VAL A 139 -15.02 0.46 4.08
#